data_8a407083c25a1ef4ccb3df868e6d1a77
#
_entry.id   8a407083c25a1ef4ccb3df868e6d1a77
#
_cell.length_a   1.000
_cell.length_b   1.000
_cell.length_c   1.000
_cell.angle_alpha   90.00
_cell.angle_beta   90.00
_cell.angle_gamma   90.00
#
_symmetry.space_group_name_H-M   'P 1'
#
loop_
_entity.id
_entity.type
_entity.pdbx_description
1 polymer ?
#
loop_
_entity_poly.entity_id
_entity_poly.type
_entity_poly.pdbx_seq_one_letter_code
_entity_poly.pdbx_strand_id
1 'polypeptide(L)'
;MRDLWALRLQKLQTRVTEDSETDTEAASSRMFSSQSEGESGTDAETAVSARRRQASRKKGSGPGLTDILCLIHVGIMLLRIPLTIADLHRWINSGQLLFYRAGKELPLTMRDRLRGHFQEMLQPQDLVAADALHRCTLELLSTLNVDFGMSPPSLNHPLILYRWVKELCLPLEIYVAVQRIGRLLHTDFAYSVDAKKRTSMSLRFPEIRLMTLVVIATKLLFPFDDHKRYPKSSKDLAALKIDWPLWVVLQNHGPNAAPGQDKQHHLTFEDSFKMSEADSLELAGERLDEYLDWYEGNIASEEVRERGRAGREAEFRRALFRMFPAHDQRSSDMRARPEIDTSGQTSAEKVLQVQSSLRTKRIVREEDPDDVPRPGSEHTLYRAEEELGGPIKVFYDKCAELAGFSLHGMVRAVFLMERRLMKLGKDGSSLAS
;
A
#
# COMPACT_ATOMS: atom_id res chain seq x y z
N MET A 1 -15.75 9.46 -16.21
CA MET A 1 -15.53 9.68 -14.76
C MET A 1 -16.16 10.99 -14.28
N ARG A 2 -15.84 12.13 -14.90
CA ARG A 2 -16.42 13.44 -14.51
C ARG A 2 -17.95 13.41 -14.48
N ASP A 3 -18.59 12.88 -15.52
CA ASP A 3 -20.05 12.87 -15.64
C ASP A 3 -20.70 11.88 -14.63
N LEU A 4 -20.08 10.72 -14.42
CA LEU A 4 -20.52 9.77 -13.38
C LEU A 4 -20.43 10.39 -11.98
N TRP A 5 -19.37 11.16 -11.72
CA TRP A 5 -19.21 11.86 -10.46
C TRP A 5 -20.26 12.95 -10.27
N ALA A 6 -20.53 13.74 -11.32
CA ALA A 6 -21.58 14.76 -11.31
C ALA A 6 -22.97 14.15 -11.04
N LEU A 7 -23.30 13.04 -11.70
CA LEU A 7 -24.56 12.31 -11.47
C LEU A 7 -24.64 11.74 -10.05
N ARG A 8 -23.50 11.24 -9.49
CA ARG A 8 -23.46 10.80 -8.10
C ARG A 8 -23.73 11.95 -7.12
N LEU A 9 -23.10 13.11 -7.33
CA LEU A 9 -23.35 14.30 -6.51
C LEU A 9 -24.81 14.73 -6.54
N GLN A 10 -25.42 14.70 -7.71
CA GLN A 10 -26.83 15.01 -7.87
C GLN A 10 -27.73 14.04 -7.10
N LYS A 11 -27.47 12.72 -7.16
CA LYS A 11 -28.20 11.72 -6.37
C LYS A 11 -27.98 11.85 -4.88
N LEU A 12 -26.79 12.21 -4.43
CA LEU A 12 -26.52 12.48 -3.01
C LEU A 12 -27.30 13.70 -2.52
N GLN A 13 -27.38 14.74 -3.33
CA GLN A 13 -28.14 15.94 -3.00
C GLN A 13 -29.64 15.65 -2.88
N THR A 14 -30.21 14.84 -3.78
CA THR A 14 -31.64 14.44 -3.70
C THR A 14 -31.91 13.62 -2.44
N ARG A 15 -31.03 12.68 -2.06
CA ARG A 15 -31.17 11.90 -0.81
C ARG A 15 -31.11 12.76 0.44
N VAL A 16 -30.19 13.74 0.48
CA VAL A 16 -30.08 14.67 1.61
C VAL A 16 -31.35 15.53 1.76
N THR A 17 -31.98 15.91 0.66
CA THR A 17 -33.27 16.65 0.71
C THR A 17 -34.40 15.74 1.17
N GLU A 18 -34.50 14.52 0.71
CA GLU A 18 -35.49 13.53 1.13
C GLU A 18 -35.37 13.17 2.62
N ASP A 19 -34.14 12.92 3.11
CA ASP A 19 -33.88 12.65 4.55
C ASP A 19 -34.20 13.88 5.43
N SER A 20 -33.99 15.10 4.93
CA SER A 20 -34.31 16.33 5.64
C SER A 20 -35.82 16.58 5.77
N GLU A 21 -36.60 16.14 4.81
CA GLU A 21 -38.07 16.23 4.86
C GLU A 21 -38.69 15.21 5.81
N THR A 22 -38.09 14.01 5.92
CA THR A 22 -38.53 12.95 6.86
C THR A 22 -38.14 13.21 8.31
N ASP A 23 -36.98 13.88 8.57
CA ASP A 23 -36.53 14.19 9.92
C ASP A 23 -37.33 15.34 10.59
N THR A 24 -38.03 16.17 9.83
CA THR A 24 -38.89 17.23 10.38
C THR A 24 -40.14 16.68 11.07
N GLU A 25 -40.63 15.52 10.69
CA GLU A 25 -41.75 14.85 11.37
C GLU A 25 -41.35 14.02 12.59
N ALA A 26 -40.11 13.55 12.66
CA ALA A 26 -39.59 12.66 13.74
C ALA A 26 -38.91 13.40 14.91
N ALA A 27 -38.57 14.68 14.76
CA ALA A 27 -37.83 15.46 15.75
C ALA A 27 -38.69 15.94 16.96
N SER A 28 -40.01 15.72 16.95
CA SER A 28 -40.92 16.15 18.02
C SER A 28 -40.99 15.18 19.19
N SER A 29 -40.32 14.02 19.19
CA SER A 29 -40.61 12.97 20.18
C SER A 29 -39.41 12.40 20.98
N ARG A 30 -38.21 12.97 20.92
CA ARG A 30 -37.07 12.44 21.70
C ARG A 30 -36.21 13.51 22.38
N MET A 31 -36.83 14.14 23.39
CA MET A 31 -36.09 14.71 24.51
C MET A 31 -36.25 13.77 25.71
N PHE A 32 -35.14 13.56 26.41
CA PHE A 32 -34.97 12.77 27.66
C PHE A 32 -34.75 11.28 27.55
N SER A 33 -33.47 10.89 27.70
CA SER A 33 -33.05 9.84 28.66
C SER A 33 -31.53 9.90 28.85
N SER A 34 -31.07 10.49 29.91
CA SER A 34 -30.41 10.00 31.12
C SER A 34 -29.09 9.19 30.93
N GLN A 35 -28.05 9.78 31.57
CA GLN A 35 -26.74 9.25 31.91
C GLN A 35 -26.78 7.87 32.60
N SER A 36 -25.78 7.07 32.31
CA SER A 36 -25.24 6.07 33.23
C SER A 36 -23.74 5.93 32.98
N GLU A 37 -22.96 6.24 33.99
CA GLU A 37 -21.52 6.06 34.10
C GLU A 37 -21.20 4.56 34.31
N GLY A 38 -20.08 4.08 33.72
CA GLY A 38 -19.54 2.76 33.97
C GLY A 38 -18.15 2.63 33.38
N GLU A 39 -17.14 2.75 34.24
CA GLU A 39 -15.72 2.53 33.95
C GLU A 39 -15.44 1.10 33.54
N SER A 40 -14.56 0.91 32.57
CA SER A 40 -13.41 -0.01 32.56
C SER A 40 -12.99 -0.43 31.12
N GLY A 41 -11.71 -0.40 30.81
CA GLY A 41 -11.06 -1.22 29.80
C GLY A 41 -10.52 -0.51 28.55
N THR A 42 -9.22 -0.36 28.48
CA THR A 42 -8.40 0.39 27.53
C THR A 42 -8.36 -0.15 26.08
N ASP A 43 -9.05 -1.25 25.74
CA ASP A 43 -9.10 -1.81 24.37
C ASP A 43 -10.34 -1.40 23.56
N ALA A 44 -11.26 -0.67 24.19
CA ALA A 44 -12.52 -0.24 23.57
C ALA A 44 -12.41 1.07 22.78
N GLU A 45 -11.40 1.91 23.01
CA GLU A 45 -11.30 3.23 22.38
C GLU A 45 -11.01 3.18 20.89
N THR A 46 -10.18 2.24 20.42
CA THR A 46 -9.88 2.07 18.99
C THR A 46 -11.09 1.54 18.22
N ALA A 47 -11.84 0.62 18.80
CA ALA A 47 -13.04 0.07 18.18
C ALA A 47 -14.22 1.06 18.20
N VAL A 48 -14.33 1.89 19.24
CA VAL A 48 -15.37 2.92 19.36
C VAL A 48 -15.09 4.09 18.42
N SER A 49 -13.83 4.51 18.27
CA SER A 49 -13.44 5.56 17.32
C SER A 49 -13.67 5.10 15.87
N ALA A 50 -13.37 3.85 15.54
CA ALA A 50 -13.66 3.28 14.24
C ALA A 50 -15.18 3.16 13.96
N ARG A 51 -15.97 2.75 14.96
CA ARG A 51 -17.44 2.71 14.86
C ARG A 51 -18.04 4.11 14.77
N ARG A 52 -17.51 5.10 15.49
CA ARG A 52 -17.95 6.49 15.43
C ARG A 52 -17.63 7.14 14.09
N ARG A 53 -16.46 6.85 13.50
CA ARG A 53 -16.10 7.26 12.13
C ARG A 53 -16.98 6.60 11.07
N GLN A 54 -17.36 5.34 11.27
CA GLN A 54 -18.27 4.60 10.38
C GLN A 54 -19.73 5.06 10.50
N ALA A 55 -20.18 5.42 11.70
CA ALA A 55 -21.51 6.01 11.95
C ALA A 55 -21.60 7.46 11.43
N SER A 56 -20.52 8.24 11.50
CA SER A 56 -20.45 9.59 10.93
C SER A 56 -20.49 9.56 9.39
N ARG A 57 -19.92 8.51 8.75
CA ARG A 57 -20.05 8.28 7.29
C ARG A 57 -21.47 7.89 6.86
N LYS A 58 -22.27 7.27 7.73
CA LYS A 58 -23.67 6.93 7.45
C LYS A 58 -24.62 8.15 7.53
N LYS A 59 -24.24 9.21 8.24
CA LYS A 59 -24.99 10.46 8.32
C LYS A 59 -24.42 11.51 7.37
N GLY A 60 -24.77 11.44 6.07
CA GLY A 60 -24.71 12.60 5.17
C GLY A 60 -23.36 13.29 4.99
N SER A 61 -22.23 12.60 5.26
CA SER A 61 -20.92 13.16 4.95
C SER A 61 -20.78 13.28 3.45
N GLY A 62 -20.64 14.50 2.95
CA GLY A 62 -20.38 14.78 1.55
C GLY A 62 -19.09 14.09 1.06
N PRO A 63 -18.83 14.12 -0.25
CA PRO A 63 -17.66 13.48 -0.84
C PRO A 63 -16.36 14.06 -0.28
N GLY A 64 -15.48 13.20 0.22
CA GLY A 64 -14.17 13.57 0.79
C GLY A 64 -13.03 13.44 -0.22
N LEU A 65 -11.84 13.91 0.17
CA LEU A 65 -10.62 13.74 -0.65
C LEU A 65 -10.30 12.27 -0.93
N THR A 66 -10.56 11.37 0.03
CA THR A 66 -10.39 9.92 -0.16
C THR A 66 -11.26 9.35 -1.27
N ASP A 67 -12.48 9.88 -1.44
CA ASP A 67 -13.37 9.45 -2.53
C ASP A 67 -12.79 9.83 -3.90
N ILE A 68 -12.09 10.97 -3.99
CA ILE A 68 -11.42 11.40 -5.21
C ILE A 68 -10.30 10.42 -5.57
N LEU A 69 -9.50 9.98 -4.58
CA LEU A 69 -8.46 8.97 -4.80
C LEU A 69 -9.04 7.65 -5.27
N CYS A 70 -10.12 7.20 -4.63
CA CYS A 70 -10.84 6.00 -5.05
C CYS A 70 -11.38 6.14 -6.48
N LEU A 71 -11.87 7.32 -6.84
CA LEU A 71 -12.35 7.60 -8.19
C LEU A 71 -11.22 7.59 -9.22
N ILE A 72 -10.03 8.11 -8.87
CA ILE A 72 -8.82 8.02 -9.69
C ILE A 72 -8.47 6.55 -9.90
N HIS A 73 -8.47 5.73 -8.83
CA HIS A 73 -8.18 4.30 -8.93
C HIS A 73 -9.19 3.57 -9.84
N VAL A 74 -10.47 3.88 -9.72
CA VAL A 74 -11.51 3.34 -10.62
C VAL A 74 -11.23 3.75 -12.07
N GLY A 75 -10.79 5.00 -12.30
CA GLY A 75 -10.36 5.47 -13.63
C GLY A 75 -9.17 4.69 -14.18
N ILE A 76 -8.16 4.43 -13.36
CA ILE A 76 -6.98 3.62 -13.69
C ILE A 76 -7.40 2.21 -14.10
N MET A 77 -8.32 1.58 -13.36
CA MET A 77 -8.84 0.26 -13.71
C MET A 77 -9.60 0.25 -15.03
N LEU A 78 -10.43 1.26 -15.28
CA LEU A 78 -11.18 1.39 -16.55
C LEU A 78 -10.24 1.55 -17.74
N LEU A 79 -9.14 2.29 -17.57
CA LEU A 79 -8.09 2.45 -18.57
C LEU A 79 -7.15 1.25 -18.68
N ARG A 80 -7.33 0.22 -17.83
CA ARG A 80 -6.49 -0.99 -17.77
C ARG A 80 -5.01 -0.71 -17.49
N ILE A 81 -4.72 0.41 -16.83
CA ILE A 81 -3.34 0.78 -16.46
C ILE A 81 -2.90 -0.14 -15.31
N PRO A 82 -1.66 -0.68 -15.35
CA PRO A 82 -1.16 -1.62 -14.33
C PRO A 82 -0.65 -0.88 -13.08
N LEU A 83 -1.48 -0.04 -12.48
CA LEU A 83 -1.23 0.67 -11.22
C LEU A 83 -2.16 0.14 -10.13
N THR A 84 -1.66 0.11 -8.92
CA THR A 84 -2.33 -0.41 -7.74
C THR A 84 -2.67 0.70 -6.74
N ILE A 85 -3.51 0.38 -5.75
CA ILE A 85 -3.78 1.30 -4.63
C ILE A 85 -2.49 1.61 -3.85
N ALA A 86 -1.57 0.65 -3.75
CA ALA A 86 -0.28 0.86 -3.11
C ALA A 86 0.55 1.95 -3.81
N ASP A 87 0.49 2.04 -5.14
CA ASP A 87 1.19 3.10 -5.88
C ASP A 87 0.60 4.47 -5.57
N LEU A 88 -0.73 4.59 -5.55
CA LEU A 88 -1.40 5.83 -5.18
C LEU A 88 -1.06 6.23 -3.74
N HIS A 89 -1.07 5.27 -2.81
CA HIS A 89 -0.69 5.49 -1.42
C HIS A 89 0.76 5.98 -1.30
N ARG A 90 1.69 5.38 -2.03
CA ARG A 90 3.10 5.80 -2.08
C ARG A 90 3.24 7.22 -2.61
N TRP A 91 2.53 7.58 -3.69
CA TRP A 91 2.57 8.92 -4.27
C TRP A 91 1.99 10.00 -3.35
N ILE A 92 0.97 9.65 -2.56
CA ILE A 92 0.43 10.56 -1.54
C ILE A 92 1.47 10.80 -0.44
N ASN A 93 2.09 9.73 0.05
CA ASN A 93 3.04 9.81 1.16
C ASN A 93 4.36 10.49 0.74
N SER A 94 4.77 10.33 -0.53
CA SER A 94 5.93 11.04 -1.09
C SER A 94 5.64 12.48 -1.54
N GLY A 95 4.37 12.95 -1.43
CA GLY A 95 3.98 14.29 -1.87
C GLY A 95 3.89 14.47 -3.40
N GLN A 96 4.10 13.41 -4.19
CA GLN A 96 3.94 13.46 -5.65
C GLN A 96 2.49 13.65 -6.09
N LEU A 97 1.55 13.17 -5.29
CA LEU A 97 0.13 13.40 -5.46
C LEU A 97 -0.37 14.30 -4.34
N LEU A 98 -0.93 15.44 -4.72
CA LEU A 98 -1.47 16.41 -3.79
C LEU A 98 -2.67 15.83 -3.04
N PHE A 99 -2.52 15.58 -1.76
CA PHE A 99 -3.54 15.07 -0.87
C PHE A 99 -3.49 15.77 0.48
N TYR A 100 -2.36 15.68 1.15
CA TYR A 100 -2.13 16.41 2.39
C TYR A 100 -2.03 17.91 2.08
N ARG A 101 -2.82 18.71 2.82
CA ARG A 101 -2.91 20.17 2.61
C ARG A 101 -3.35 20.60 1.20
N ALA A 102 -4.28 19.86 0.59
CA ALA A 102 -4.84 20.21 -0.70
C ALA A 102 -5.43 21.64 -0.75
N GLY A 103 -5.87 22.17 0.39
CA GLY A 103 -6.32 23.56 0.52
C GLY A 103 -5.25 24.62 0.25
N LYS A 104 -3.95 24.25 0.30
CA LYS A 104 -2.84 25.17 0.05
C LYS A 104 -2.76 25.61 -1.43
N GLU A 105 -3.08 24.69 -2.33
CA GLU A 105 -3.05 24.96 -3.78
C GLU A 105 -4.27 25.76 -4.28
N LEU A 106 -5.25 26.00 -3.40
CA LEU A 106 -6.39 26.82 -3.76
C LEU A 106 -6.02 28.31 -3.73
N PRO A 107 -6.42 29.09 -4.76
CA PRO A 107 -6.29 30.55 -4.72
C PRO A 107 -6.91 31.12 -3.45
N LEU A 108 -6.26 32.11 -2.84
CA LEU A 108 -6.72 32.77 -1.62
C LEU A 108 -8.18 33.18 -1.69
N THR A 109 -8.60 33.78 -2.83
CA THR A 109 -9.97 34.22 -3.09
C THR A 109 -11.00 33.10 -3.04
N MET A 110 -10.60 31.85 -3.38
CA MET A 110 -11.46 30.67 -3.24
C MET A 110 -11.45 30.15 -1.82
N ARG A 111 -10.27 30.10 -1.19
CA ARG A 111 -10.08 29.59 0.17
C ARG A 111 -10.88 30.42 1.18
N ASP A 112 -10.89 31.74 1.06
CA ASP A 112 -11.63 32.65 1.94
C ASP A 112 -13.15 32.51 1.81
N ARG A 113 -13.63 32.01 0.67
CA ARG A 113 -15.06 31.75 0.44
C ARG A 113 -15.50 30.38 0.95
N LEU A 114 -14.56 29.47 1.24
CA LEU A 114 -14.87 28.17 1.78
C LEU A 114 -15.22 28.27 3.26
N ARG A 115 -16.32 27.61 3.65
CA ARG A 115 -16.68 27.46 5.06
C ARG A 115 -15.61 26.62 5.78
N GLY A 116 -15.35 26.87 7.06
CA GLY A 116 -14.32 26.21 7.86
C GLY A 116 -14.33 24.67 7.73
N HIS A 117 -15.50 24.06 7.75
CA HIS A 117 -15.66 22.61 7.56
C HIS A 117 -15.04 22.09 6.24
N PHE A 118 -15.19 22.80 5.13
CA PHE A 118 -14.56 22.41 3.87
C PHE A 118 -13.05 22.64 3.87
N GLN A 119 -12.58 23.66 4.59
CA GLN A 119 -11.15 23.89 4.77
C GLN A 119 -10.50 22.74 5.57
N GLU A 120 -11.15 22.27 6.63
CA GLU A 120 -10.71 21.09 7.38
C GLU A 120 -10.71 19.82 6.54
N MET A 121 -11.74 19.61 5.71
CA MET A 121 -11.80 18.45 4.79
C MET A 121 -10.66 18.44 3.76
N LEU A 122 -10.16 19.61 3.36
CA LEU A 122 -9.03 19.75 2.43
C LEU A 122 -7.66 19.67 3.12
N GLN A 123 -7.63 19.52 4.43
CA GLN A 123 -6.42 19.40 5.23
C GLN A 123 -6.51 18.18 6.14
N PRO A 124 -6.43 16.95 5.58
CA PRO A 124 -6.42 15.74 6.40
C PRO A 124 -5.23 15.78 7.35
N GLN A 125 -5.50 15.57 8.64
CA GLN A 125 -4.49 15.59 9.70
C GLN A 125 -3.96 14.18 10.01
N ASP A 126 -4.67 13.15 9.60
CA ASP A 126 -4.30 11.76 9.83
C ASP A 126 -3.69 11.15 8.56
N LEU A 127 -2.72 10.27 8.75
CA LEU A 127 -2.20 9.44 7.67
C LEU A 127 -3.29 8.52 7.10
N VAL A 128 -3.36 8.47 5.79
CA VAL A 128 -4.26 7.55 5.09
C VAL A 128 -3.66 6.15 5.10
N ALA A 129 -4.32 5.22 5.77
CA ALA A 129 -3.94 3.83 5.68
C ALA A 129 -4.35 3.24 4.32
N ALA A 130 -3.46 2.46 3.71
CA ALA A 130 -3.73 1.79 2.44
C ALA A 130 -4.95 0.85 2.53
N ASP A 131 -5.12 0.15 3.66
CA ASP A 131 -6.31 -0.67 3.96
C ASP A 131 -7.61 0.15 3.89
N ALA A 132 -7.56 1.41 4.30
CA ALA A 132 -8.72 2.30 4.24
C ALA A 132 -9.06 2.66 2.80
N LEU A 133 -8.06 2.88 1.94
CA LEU A 133 -8.27 3.13 0.51
C LEU A 133 -8.91 1.94 -0.19
N HIS A 134 -8.47 0.72 0.10
CA HIS A 134 -9.11 -0.50 -0.43
C HIS A 134 -10.59 -0.59 -0.04
N ARG A 135 -10.91 -0.31 1.23
CA ARG A 135 -12.30 -0.32 1.72
C ARG A 135 -13.14 0.76 1.07
N CYS A 136 -12.64 1.99 1.02
CA CYS A 136 -13.32 3.11 0.38
C CYS A 136 -13.57 2.84 -1.11
N THR A 137 -12.59 2.27 -1.82
CA THR A 137 -12.74 1.89 -3.24
C THR A 137 -13.85 0.86 -3.41
N LEU A 138 -13.91 -0.16 -2.56
CA LEU A 138 -14.98 -1.16 -2.61
C LEU A 138 -16.36 -0.55 -2.31
N GLU A 139 -16.45 0.34 -1.33
CA GLU A 139 -17.69 1.05 -0.99
C GLU A 139 -18.15 1.94 -2.15
N LEU A 140 -17.22 2.68 -2.78
CA LEU A 140 -17.48 3.49 -3.95
C LEU A 140 -18.00 2.64 -5.11
N LEU A 141 -17.34 1.54 -5.43
CA LEU A 141 -17.76 0.62 -6.50
C LEU A 141 -19.10 -0.02 -6.20
N SER A 142 -19.36 -0.38 -4.93
CA SER A 142 -20.66 -0.90 -4.51
C SER A 142 -21.78 0.14 -4.74
N THR A 143 -21.52 1.39 -4.39
CA THR A 143 -22.47 2.49 -4.62
C THR A 143 -22.72 2.71 -6.11
N LEU A 144 -21.63 2.76 -6.92
CA LEU A 144 -21.74 2.93 -8.38
C LEU A 144 -22.47 1.74 -9.04
N ASN A 145 -22.30 0.54 -8.51
CA ASN A 145 -23.03 -0.63 -8.99
C ASN A 145 -24.53 -0.53 -8.68
N VAL A 146 -24.89 -0.17 -7.44
CA VAL A 146 -26.29 -0.02 -7.03
C VAL A 146 -26.98 1.13 -7.77
N ASP A 147 -26.31 2.29 -7.88
CA ASP A 147 -26.90 3.50 -8.43
C ASP A 147 -26.96 3.50 -9.96
N PHE A 148 -25.98 2.89 -10.62
CA PHE A 148 -25.82 2.98 -12.08
C PHE A 148 -25.65 1.62 -12.77
N GLY A 149 -25.72 0.50 -12.04
CA GLY A 149 -25.48 -0.83 -12.60
C GLY A 149 -24.04 -1.04 -13.11
N MET A 150 -23.10 -0.20 -12.67
CA MET A 150 -21.72 -0.23 -13.13
C MET A 150 -20.98 -1.44 -12.53
N SER A 151 -20.50 -2.36 -13.37
CA SER A 151 -19.60 -3.41 -12.94
C SER A 151 -18.15 -3.05 -13.30
N PRO A 152 -17.25 -3.01 -12.31
CA PRO A 152 -15.83 -2.70 -12.57
C PRO A 152 -15.18 -3.83 -13.38
N PRO A 153 -14.27 -3.51 -14.31
CA PRO A 153 -13.51 -4.53 -15.02
C PRO A 153 -12.61 -5.30 -14.05
N SER A 154 -12.23 -6.52 -14.42
CA SER A 154 -11.20 -7.26 -13.68
C SER A 154 -9.87 -6.52 -13.69
N LEU A 155 -9.08 -6.68 -12.64
CA LEU A 155 -7.74 -6.10 -12.53
C LEU A 155 -6.86 -6.52 -13.72
N ASN A 156 -5.97 -5.65 -14.18
CA ASN A 156 -4.97 -6.01 -15.19
C ASN A 156 -3.86 -6.88 -14.55
N HIS A 157 -4.28 -8.04 -14.03
CA HIS A 157 -3.42 -8.93 -13.24
C HIS A 157 -2.16 -9.43 -13.97
N PRO A 158 -2.11 -9.64 -15.31
CA PRO A 158 -0.88 -10.13 -15.94
C PRO A 158 0.27 -9.12 -15.84
N LEU A 159 -0.01 -7.85 -16.10
CA LEU A 159 1.01 -6.80 -16.06
C LEU A 159 1.41 -6.44 -14.62
N ILE A 160 0.44 -6.41 -13.70
CA ILE A 160 0.70 -6.18 -12.28
C ILE A 160 1.54 -7.32 -11.69
N LEU A 161 1.19 -8.58 -12.01
CA LEU A 161 1.95 -9.74 -11.59
C LEU A 161 3.39 -9.69 -12.09
N TYR A 162 3.60 -9.37 -13.39
CA TYR A 162 4.94 -9.23 -13.96
C TYR A 162 5.74 -8.16 -13.22
N ARG A 163 5.13 -7.00 -12.96
CA ARG A 163 5.75 -5.91 -12.21
C ARG A 163 6.14 -6.35 -10.79
N TRP A 164 5.25 -7.00 -10.06
CA TRP A 164 5.53 -7.47 -8.71
C TRP A 164 6.62 -8.55 -8.65
N VAL A 165 6.62 -9.50 -9.61
CA VAL A 165 7.70 -10.50 -9.72
C VAL A 165 9.05 -9.80 -9.92
N LYS A 166 9.09 -8.74 -10.73
CA LYS A 166 10.30 -7.94 -10.95
C LYS A 166 10.70 -7.14 -9.71
N GLU A 167 9.77 -6.48 -9.03
CA GLU A 167 10.02 -5.67 -7.83
C GLU A 167 10.46 -6.54 -6.64
N LEU A 168 9.87 -7.71 -6.48
CA LEU A 168 10.27 -8.71 -5.50
C LEU A 168 11.53 -9.49 -5.91
N CYS A 169 12.10 -9.23 -7.08
CA CYS A 169 13.26 -9.97 -7.62
C CYS A 169 13.08 -11.49 -7.59
N LEU A 170 11.89 -11.98 -7.92
CA LEU A 170 11.56 -13.40 -7.91
C LEU A 170 11.84 -14.05 -9.28
N PRO A 171 12.12 -15.37 -9.32
CA PRO A 171 12.23 -16.11 -10.58
C PRO A 171 10.92 -16.12 -11.37
N LEU A 172 11.04 -16.17 -12.71
CA LEU A 172 9.88 -16.16 -13.62
C LEU A 172 8.95 -17.37 -13.46
N GLU A 173 9.44 -18.46 -12.90
CA GLU A 173 8.68 -19.65 -12.56
C GLU A 173 7.46 -19.33 -11.67
N ILE A 174 7.61 -18.31 -10.81
CA ILE A 174 6.52 -17.81 -9.96
C ILE A 174 5.35 -17.30 -10.81
N TYR A 175 5.62 -16.61 -11.91
CA TYR A 175 4.57 -16.11 -12.80
C TYR A 175 3.66 -17.23 -13.31
N VAL A 176 4.28 -18.32 -13.78
CA VAL A 176 3.57 -19.50 -14.29
C VAL A 176 2.82 -20.23 -13.17
N ALA A 177 3.45 -20.34 -11.98
CA ALA A 177 2.84 -20.98 -10.81
C ALA A 177 1.60 -20.22 -10.34
N VAL A 178 1.67 -18.89 -10.23
CA VAL A 178 0.53 -18.05 -9.84
C VAL A 178 -0.64 -18.22 -10.80
N GLN A 179 -0.38 -18.26 -12.11
CA GLN A 179 -1.42 -18.50 -13.09
C GLN A 179 -2.06 -19.90 -12.96
N ARG A 180 -1.25 -20.93 -12.67
CA ARG A 180 -1.76 -22.30 -12.44
C ARG A 180 -2.64 -22.37 -11.18
N ILE A 181 -2.17 -21.81 -10.07
CA ILE A 181 -2.91 -21.78 -8.81
C ILE A 181 -4.20 -20.96 -8.97
N GLY A 182 -4.14 -19.82 -9.66
CA GLY A 182 -5.31 -19.00 -9.94
C GLY A 182 -6.40 -19.73 -10.73
N ARG A 183 -6.01 -20.56 -11.72
CA ARG A 183 -6.94 -21.41 -12.47
C ARG A 183 -7.54 -22.52 -11.60
N LEU A 184 -6.71 -23.20 -10.79
CA LEU A 184 -7.16 -24.25 -9.87
C LEU A 184 -8.18 -23.73 -8.85
N LEU A 185 -7.97 -22.52 -8.35
CA LEU A 185 -8.86 -21.87 -7.39
C LEU A 185 -10.05 -21.16 -8.04
N HIS A 186 -10.15 -21.16 -9.38
CA HIS A 186 -11.12 -20.36 -10.12
C HIS A 186 -11.20 -18.92 -9.61
N THR A 187 -10.02 -18.31 -9.41
CA THR A 187 -9.92 -16.97 -8.81
C THR A 187 -10.24 -15.92 -9.86
N ASP A 188 -11.30 -15.14 -9.59
CA ASP A 188 -11.60 -13.94 -10.36
C ASP A 188 -10.87 -12.73 -9.75
N PHE A 189 -10.31 -11.87 -10.58
CA PHE A 189 -9.61 -10.65 -10.18
C PHE A 189 -10.48 -9.39 -10.38
N ALA A 190 -11.81 -9.54 -10.33
CA ALA A 190 -12.74 -8.43 -10.25
C ALA A 190 -13.06 -8.09 -8.78
N TYR A 191 -13.42 -6.84 -8.50
CA TYR A 191 -13.92 -6.47 -7.18
C TYR A 191 -15.22 -7.21 -6.87
N SER A 192 -15.28 -7.86 -5.71
CA SER A 192 -16.50 -8.54 -5.26
C SER A 192 -17.48 -7.52 -4.66
N VAL A 193 -18.27 -6.90 -5.52
CA VAL A 193 -19.25 -5.87 -5.14
C VAL A 193 -20.44 -6.48 -4.40
N ASP A 194 -20.77 -7.75 -4.68
CA ASP A 194 -21.89 -8.45 -4.04
C ASP A 194 -21.65 -8.67 -2.55
N ALA A 195 -22.43 -7.99 -1.72
CA ALA A 195 -22.39 -8.13 -0.25
C ALA A 195 -22.81 -9.53 0.24
N LYS A 196 -23.53 -10.31 -0.57
CA LYS A 196 -24.08 -11.62 -0.24
C LYS A 196 -23.02 -12.74 -0.21
N LYS A 197 -21.86 -12.54 -0.84
CA LYS A 197 -20.78 -13.54 -0.81
C LYS A 197 -20.11 -13.52 0.57
N ARG A 198 -20.14 -14.64 1.30
CA ARG A 198 -19.46 -14.88 2.58
C ARG A 198 -17.93 -14.97 2.39
N THR A 199 -17.32 -13.98 1.78
CA THR A 199 -15.87 -13.91 1.56
C THR A 199 -15.27 -12.98 2.63
N SER A 200 -14.13 -13.36 3.20
CA SER A 200 -13.38 -12.50 4.11
C SER A 200 -13.13 -11.14 3.45
N MET A 201 -13.20 -10.05 4.23
CA MET A 201 -13.04 -8.69 3.71
C MET A 201 -11.74 -8.54 2.91
N SER A 202 -10.63 -9.06 3.41
CA SER A 202 -9.32 -9.04 2.75
C SER A 202 -9.36 -9.67 1.34
N LEU A 203 -10.05 -10.79 1.19
CA LEU A 203 -10.17 -11.50 -0.09
C LEU A 203 -11.21 -10.90 -1.06
N ARG A 204 -11.88 -9.82 -0.68
CA ARG A 204 -12.75 -9.06 -1.61
C ARG A 204 -11.95 -8.15 -2.52
N PHE A 205 -10.71 -7.80 -2.15
CA PHE A 205 -9.83 -6.96 -2.92
C PHE A 205 -9.03 -7.79 -3.94
N PRO A 206 -9.09 -7.47 -5.24
CA PRO A 206 -8.43 -8.26 -6.28
C PRO A 206 -6.90 -8.22 -6.18
N GLU A 207 -6.32 -7.10 -5.75
CA GLU A 207 -4.88 -6.93 -5.54
C GLU A 207 -4.38 -7.87 -4.43
N ILE A 208 -5.11 -7.92 -3.30
CA ILE A 208 -4.76 -8.82 -2.19
C ILE A 208 -4.87 -10.28 -2.62
N ARG A 209 -5.91 -10.65 -3.38
CA ARG A 209 -6.03 -12.01 -3.93
C ARG A 209 -4.85 -12.38 -4.83
N LEU A 210 -4.42 -11.45 -5.70
CA LEU A 210 -3.28 -11.70 -6.58
C LEU A 210 -1.98 -11.85 -5.77
N MET A 211 -1.75 -10.98 -4.78
CA MET A 211 -0.55 -11.06 -3.94
C MET A 211 -0.54 -12.33 -3.08
N THR A 212 -1.68 -12.76 -2.54
CA THR A 212 -1.75 -14.04 -1.80
C THR A 212 -1.34 -15.22 -2.67
N LEU A 213 -1.70 -15.23 -3.95
CA LEU A 213 -1.25 -16.27 -4.89
C LEU A 213 0.27 -16.20 -5.14
N VAL A 214 0.86 -15.01 -5.20
CA VAL A 214 2.32 -14.84 -5.31
C VAL A 214 3.00 -15.43 -4.08
N VAL A 215 2.53 -15.10 -2.88
CA VAL A 215 3.09 -15.63 -1.63
C VAL A 215 2.99 -17.15 -1.57
N ILE A 216 1.83 -17.72 -1.89
CA ILE A 216 1.62 -19.18 -1.90
C ILE A 216 2.52 -19.86 -2.93
N ALA A 217 2.60 -19.32 -4.16
CA ALA A 217 3.47 -19.86 -5.20
C ALA A 217 4.94 -19.85 -4.77
N THR A 218 5.39 -18.76 -4.13
CA THR A 218 6.76 -18.65 -3.62
C THR A 218 7.04 -19.67 -2.53
N LYS A 219 6.13 -19.81 -1.56
CA LYS A 219 6.26 -20.81 -0.47
C LYS A 219 6.31 -22.26 -1.01
N LEU A 220 5.54 -22.56 -2.04
CA LEU A 220 5.50 -23.91 -2.62
C LEU A 220 6.74 -24.23 -3.46
N LEU A 221 7.24 -23.29 -4.24
CA LEU A 221 8.38 -23.50 -5.12
C LEU A 221 9.72 -23.29 -4.43
N PHE A 222 9.80 -22.25 -3.61
CA PHE A 222 11.00 -21.78 -2.92
C PHE A 222 10.74 -21.67 -1.41
N PRO A 223 10.56 -22.80 -0.71
CA PRO A 223 10.29 -22.78 0.72
C PRO A 223 11.40 -22.06 1.50
N PHE A 224 11.00 -21.41 2.58
CA PHE A 224 11.88 -20.64 3.47
C PHE A 224 12.53 -21.50 4.55
N ASP A 225 12.13 -22.76 4.63
CA ASP A 225 12.65 -23.76 5.56
C ASP A 225 13.87 -24.50 4.99
N ASP A 226 14.62 -25.19 5.86
CA ASP A 226 15.77 -25.99 5.49
C ASP A 226 15.42 -27.43 5.06
N HIS A 227 14.13 -27.77 4.97
CA HIS A 227 13.68 -29.10 4.56
C HIS A 227 14.01 -29.37 3.10
N LYS A 228 14.74 -30.47 2.87
CA LYS A 228 15.14 -30.88 1.52
C LYS A 228 13.98 -31.55 0.82
N ARG A 229 13.45 -30.92 -0.23
CA ARG A 229 12.42 -31.46 -1.09
C ARG A 229 12.97 -31.68 -2.48
N TYR A 230 12.70 -32.82 -3.07
CA TYR A 230 13.32 -33.25 -4.31
C TYR A 230 12.32 -33.24 -5.46
N PRO A 231 12.57 -32.46 -6.54
CA PRO A 231 11.75 -32.45 -7.73
C PRO A 231 11.89 -33.78 -8.50
N LYS A 232 10.89 -34.14 -9.27
CA LYS A 232 10.91 -35.36 -10.13
C LYS A 232 11.74 -35.17 -11.39
N SER A 233 11.79 -33.96 -11.91
CA SER A 233 12.44 -33.61 -13.18
C SER A 233 13.12 -32.25 -13.10
N SER A 234 14.14 -32.03 -13.94
CA SER A 234 14.75 -30.69 -14.11
C SER A 234 13.82 -29.66 -14.72
N LYS A 235 12.72 -30.10 -15.35
CA LYS A 235 11.69 -29.22 -15.93
C LYS A 235 10.64 -28.79 -14.89
N ASP A 236 10.69 -29.30 -13.68
CA ASP A 236 9.76 -28.91 -12.62
C ASP A 236 10.03 -27.47 -12.20
N LEU A 237 8.98 -26.69 -11.99
CA LEU A 237 9.09 -25.29 -11.53
C LEU A 237 9.81 -25.17 -10.19
N ALA A 238 9.77 -26.23 -9.36
CA ALA A 238 10.44 -26.31 -8.06
C ALA A 238 11.87 -26.85 -8.12
N ALA A 239 12.46 -27.01 -9.32
CA ALA A 239 13.81 -27.55 -9.49
C ALA A 239 14.92 -26.61 -9.01
N LEU A 240 14.61 -25.33 -8.86
CA LEU A 240 15.55 -24.30 -8.43
C LEU A 240 15.42 -23.99 -6.94
N LYS A 241 16.50 -23.48 -6.33
CA LYS A 241 16.56 -22.98 -4.97
C LYS A 241 17.06 -21.53 -4.99
N ILE A 242 16.40 -20.64 -4.24
CA ILE A 242 16.80 -19.25 -4.00
C ILE A 242 17.72 -19.20 -2.78
N ASP A 243 18.69 -18.31 -2.81
CA ASP A 243 19.48 -17.89 -1.65
C ASP A 243 18.73 -16.77 -0.92
N TRP A 244 17.94 -17.14 0.10
CA TRP A 244 17.13 -16.19 0.85
C TRP A 244 17.95 -15.14 1.63
N PRO A 245 19.06 -15.49 2.29
CA PRO A 245 19.96 -14.50 2.89
C PRO A 245 20.41 -13.42 1.91
N LEU A 246 20.88 -13.81 0.72
CA LEU A 246 21.25 -12.86 -0.33
C LEU A 246 20.07 -12.01 -0.78
N TRP A 247 18.90 -12.64 -0.95
CA TRP A 247 17.67 -11.94 -1.34
C TRP A 247 17.29 -10.84 -0.32
N VAL A 248 17.36 -11.15 0.99
CA VAL A 248 17.08 -10.18 2.07
C VAL A 248 18.04 -9.00 2.01
N VAL A 249 19.35 -9.27 1.81
CA VAL A 249 20.34 -8.20 1.66
C VAL A 249 19.99 -7.29 0.49
N LEU A 250 19.66 -7.87 -0.68
CA LEU A 250 19.30 -7.10 -1.88
C LEU A 250 17.99 -6.29 -1.74
N GLN A 251 17.03 -6.80 -0.99
CA GLN A 251 15.78 -6.09 -0.73
C GLN A 251 15.94 -4.95 0.29
N ASN A 252 16.79 -5.13 1.30
CA ASN A 252 17.08 -4.10 2.28
C ASN A 252 17.96 -2.99 1.72
N HIS A 253 18.80 -3.29 0.72
CA HIS A 253 19.51 -2.28 -0.03
C HIS A 253 18.55 -1.69 -1.07
N GLY A 254 17.85 -0.60 -0.69
CA GLY A 254 17.03 0.17 -1.63
C GLY A 254 17.88 0.68 -2.82
N PRO A 255 17.27 1.18 -3.88
CA PRO A 255 17.99 1.71 -5.06
C PRO A 255 18.99 2.83 -4.72
N ASN A 256 18.94 3.37 -3.49
CA ASN A 256 19.80 4.46 -3.00
C ASN A 256 20.76 4.04 -1.86
N ALA A 257 20.92 2.75 -1.57
CA ALA A 257 21.84 2.31 -0.53
C ALA A 257 23.18 1.88 -1.13
N ALA A 258 24.04 2.84 -1.48
CA ALA A 258 25.47 2.56 -1.63
C ALA A 258 26.08 2.28 -0.23
N PRO A 259 26.96 1.26 -0.07
CA PRO A 259 27.60 0.99 1.20
C PRO A 259 28.46 2.20 1.60
N GLY A 260 28.06 2.91 2.66
CA GLY A 260 28.78 4.05 3.22
C GLY A 260 28.27 5.44 2.88
N GLN A 261 27.18 5.58 2.12
CA GLN A 261 26.48 6.86 2.01
C GLN A 261 25.23 6.79 2.90
N ASP A 262 25.17 7.70 3.85
CA ASP A 262 23.95 7.97 4.60
C ASP A 262 22.80 8.17 3.60
N LYS A 263 21.74 7.42 3.83
CA LYS A 263 20.53 7.52 3.02
C LYS A 263 20.13 9.01 2.96
N GLN A 264 20.20 9.62 1.81
CA GLN A 264 19.40 10.82 1.57
C GLN A 264 17.94 10.35 1.59
N HIS A 265 17.42 10.16 2.79
CA HIS A 265 16.02 9.94 3.03
C HIS A 265 15.32 11.25 2.73
N HIS A 266 14.78 11.38 1.52
CA HIS A 266 13.77 12.40 1.33
C HIS A 266 12.66 12.13 2.32
N LEU A 267 12.53 13.00 3.32
CA LEU A 267 11.47 12.92 4.33
C LEU A 267 10.11 12.83 3.63
N THR A 268 9.38 11.78 3.95
CA THR A 268 8.01 11.60 3.45
C THR A 268 7.01 12.20 4.45
N PHE A 269 5.77 12.42 4.00
CA PHE A 269 4.69 12.77 4.92
C PHE A 269 4.52 11.72 6.03
N GLU A 270 4.71 10.45 5.71
CA GLU A 270 4.61 9.35 6.66
C GLU A 270 5.67 9.45 7.75
N ASP A 271 6.92 9.74 7.40
CA ASP A 271 8.02 9.93 8.35
C ASP A 271 7.75 11.13 9.25
N SER A 272 7.30 12.25 8.66
CA SER A 272 6.98 13.47 9.40
C SER A 272 5.83 13.27 10.40
N PHE A 273 4.78 12.53 10.04
CA PHE A 273 3.65 12.25 10.93
C PHE A 273 3.99 11.24 12.04
N LYS A 274 4.97 10.37 11.82
CA LYS A 274 5.43 9.40 12.84
C LYS A 274 6.46 9.98 13.80
N MET A 275 7.01 11.15 13.48
CA MET A 275 8.03 11.82 14.29
C MET A 275 7.44 12.22 15.64
N SER A 276 8.03 11.75 16.74
CA SER A 276 7.64 12.13 18.09
C SER A 276 8.23 13.47 18.49
N GLU A 277 7.72 14.07 19.57
CA GLU A 277 8.27 15.30 20.12
C GLU A 277 9.73 15.15 20.53
N ALA A 278 10.11 13.99 21.07
CA ALA A 278 11.51 13.67 21.41
C ALA A 278 12.39 13.63 20.18
N ASP A 279 11.94 12.96 19.09
CA ASP A 279 12.68 12.90 17.85
C ASP A 279 12.89 14.29 17.22
N SER A 280 11.91 15.18 17.37
CA SER A 280 12.00 16.55 16.84
C SER A 280 13.04 17.40 17.58
N LEU A 281 13.24 17.15 18.88
CA LEU A 281 14.26 17.83 19.70
C LEU A 281 15.66 17.28 19.44
N GLU A 282 15.78 16.04 18.99
CA GLU A 282 17.07 15.40 18.63
C GLU A 282 17.50 15.69 17.19
N LEU A 283 16.67 16.37 16.40
CA LEU A 283 17.02 16.75 15.04
C LEU A 283 18.23 17.71 15.03
N ALA A 284 19.35 17.27 14.45
CA ALA A 284 20.54 18.06 14.32
C ALA A 284 21.25 17.79 12.99
N GLY A 285 22.01 18.77 12.51
CA GLY A 285 22.84 18.65 11.32
C GLY A 285 22.04 18.37 10.05
N GLU A 286 22.46 17.39 9.26
CA GLU A 286 21.85 17.05 7.96
C GLU A 286 20.36 16.67 8.04
N ARG A 287 19.95 16.01 9.12
CA ARG A 287 18.55 15.65 9.32
C ARG A 287 17.64 16.85 9.55
N LEU A 288 18.15 17.87 10.23
CA LEU A 288 17.43 19.12 10.43
C LEU A 288 17.30 19.87 9.10
N ASP A 289 18.35 19.90 8.29
CA ASP A 289 18.33 20.54 6.96
C ASP A 289 17.33 19.84 6.04
N GLU A 290 17.30 18.50 6.01
CA GLU A 290 16.30 17.71 5.25
C GLU A 290 14.87 18.01 5.71
N TYR A 291 14.66 18.12 7.03
CA TYR A 291 13.35 18.46 7.57
C TYR A 291 12.92 19.87 7.18
N LEU A 292 13.84 20.82 7.23
CA LEU A 292 13.56 22.22 6.86
C LEU A 292 13.26 22.35 5.37
N ASP A 293 14.01 21.66 4.50
CA ASP A 293 13.77 21.63 3.07
C ASP A 293 12.41 20.98 2.74
N TRP A 294 12.09 19.85 3.43
CA TRP A 294 10.80 19.22 3.31
C TRP A 294 9.67 20.14 3.81
N TYR A 295 9.87 20.82 4.93
CA TYR A 295 8.90 21.76 5.50
C TYR A 295 8.67 22.94 4.55
N GLU A 296 9.73 23.54 4.03
CA GLU A 296 9.63 24.62 3.03
C GLU A 296 8.87 24.12 1.79
N GLY A 297 9.22 22.93 1.29
CA GLY A 297 8.61 22.34 0.11
C GLY A 297 7.11 22.05 0.29
N ASN A 298 6.73 21.43 1.40
CA ASN A 298 5.39 20.86 1.57
C ASN A 298 4.48 21.69 2.49
N ILE A 299 5.04 22.40 3.47
CA ILE A 299 4.27 23.05 4.52
C ILE A 299 4.23 24.56 4.39
N ALA A 300 5.35 25.24 4.10
CA ALA A 300 5.39 26.68 4.01
C ALA A 300 4.46 27.22 2.91
N SER A 301 3.72 28.31 3.18
CA SER A 301 2.89 28.96 2.17
C SER A 301 3.75 29.63 1.12
N GLU A 302 3.24 29.80 -0.11
CA GLU A 302 3.97 30.47 -1.20
C GLU A 302 4.40 31.89 -0.81
N GLU A 303 3.55 32.61 -0.06
CA GLU A 303 3.88 33.92 0.46
C GLU A 303 5.11 33.94 1.37
N VAL A 304 5.28 32.89 2.20
CA VAL A 304 6.46 32.74 3.08
C VAL A 304 7.69 32.42 2.26
N ARG A 305 7.56 31.57 1.23
CA ARG A 305 8.63 31.23 0.29
C ARG A 305 9.08 32.46 -0.52
N GLU A 306 8.12 33.23 -1.03
CA GLU A 306 8.41 34.45 -1.79
C GLU A 306 9.05 35.52 -0.90
N ARG A 307 8.59 35.70 0.34
CA ARG A 307 9.26 36.60 1.30
C ARG A 307 10.67 36.14 1.61
N GLY A 308 10.90 34.84 1.78
CA GLY A 308 12.24 34.29 1.97
C GLY A 308 13.17 34.54 0.77
N ARG A 309 12.63 34.54 -0.48
CA ARG A 309 13.37 34.73 -1.70
C ARG A 309 13.57 36.22 -2.08
N ALA A 310 12.61 37.08 -1.77
CA ALA A 310 12.55 38.47 -2.28
C ALA A 310 12.68 39.56 -1.21
N GLY A 311 12.79 39.22 0.08
CA GLY A 311 12.80 40.20 1.17
C GLY A 311 14.17 40.83 1.46
N ARG A 312 14.16 41.96 2.18
CA ARG A 312 15.38 42.61 2.72
C ARG A 312 16.23 41.64 3.55
N GLU A 313 15.62 40.66 4.19
CA GLU A 313 16.30 39.61 4.93
C GLU A 313 17.11 38.67 4.01
N ALA A 314 16.61 38.37 2.81
CA ALA A 314 17.35 37.60 1.82
C ALA A 314 18.54 38.40 1.27
N GLU A 315 18.40 39.72 1.09
CA GLU A 315 19.51 40.60 0.69
C GLU A 315 20.53 40.73 1.83
N PHE A 316 20.05 40.88 3.07
CA PHE A 316 20.91 40.92 4.25
C PHE A 316 21.65 39.59 4.43
N ARG A 317 20.96 38.46 4.31
CA ARG A 317 21.57 37.13 4.39
C ARG A 317 22.62 36.92 3.28
N ARG A 318 22.33 37.30 2.04
CA ARG A 318 23.29 37.28 0.92
C ARG A 318 24.51 38.20 1.18
N ALA A 319 24.30 39.38 1.74
CA ALA A 319 25.37 40.28 2.13
C ALA A 319 26.23 39.68 3.25
N LEU A 320 25.58 39.05 4.24
CA LEU A 320 26.24 38.37 5.36
C LEU A 320 27.09 37.19 4.88
N PHE A 321 26.59 36.36 3.97
CA PHE A 321 27.35 35.26 3.36
C PHE A 321 28.48 35.76 2.44
N ARG A 322 28.36 36.94 1.84
CA ARG A 322 29.47 37.54 1.12
C ARG A 322 30.58 38.06 2.03
N MET A 323 30.21 38.61 3.21
CA MET A 323 31.18 39.08 4.20
C MET A 323 31.83 37.95 4.98
N PHE A 324 31.06 36.89 5.25
CA PHE A 324 31.49 35.71 5.99
C PHE A 324 31.15 34.47 5.16
N PRO A 325 31.96 34.16 4.12
CA PRO A 325 31.74 32.94 3.35
C PRO A 325 31.89 31.75 4.30
N ALA A 326 30.79 31.15 4.69
CA ALA A 326 30.83 29.83 5.29
C ALA A 326 31.56 28.95 4.28
N HIS A 327 32.61 28.27 4.72
CA HIS A 327 33.30 27.28 3.91
C HIS A 327 32.35 26.11 3.73
N ASP A 328 31.50 26.23 2.76
CA ASP A 328 30.63 25.13 2.34
C ASP A 328 31.50 24.19 1.53
N GLN A 329 32.03 23.16 2.18
CA GLN A 329 32.71 22.07 1.49
C GLN A 329 31.82 21.39 0.43
N ARG A 330 30.52 21.71 0.44
CA ARG A 330 29.52 21.20 -0.52
C ARG A 330 29.48 22.00 -1.85
N SER A 331 29.87 23.28 -1.87
CA SER A 331 29.74 24.10 -3.08
C SER A 331 30.87 23.91 -4.10
N SER A 332 31.98 23.29 -3.74
CA SER A 332 33.07 23.00 -4.68
C SER A 332 32.83 21.71 -5.51
N ASP A 333 31.97 20.82 -5.07
CA ASP A 333 31.69 19.56 -5.78
C ASP A 333 30.50 19.65 -6.77
N MET A 334 29.74 20.76 -6.77
CA MET A 334 28.62 20.95 -7.72
C MET A 334 29.04 21.55 -9.09
N ARG A 335 30.31 21.87 -9.29
CA ARG A 335 30.82 22.23 -10.64
C ARG A 335 31.64 21.07 -11.19
N ALA A 336 31.10 20.43 -12.19
CA ALA A 336 31.74 19.42 -13.01
C ALA A 336 31.95 18.04 -12.33
N ARG A 337 30.87 17.39 -11.96
CA ARG A 337 30.85 15.93 -12.16
C ARG A 337 29.99 15.65 -13.40
N PRO A 338 30.54 14.95 -14.43
CA PRO A 338 29.69 14.27 -15.35
C PRO A 338 28.81 13.35 -14.48
N GLU A 339 27.53 13.30 -14.79
CA GLU A 339 26.61 12.31 -14.24
C GLU A 339 27.17 10.90 -14.51
N ILE A 340 28.13 10.50 -13.71
CA ILE A 340 28.44 9.08 -13.57
C ILE A 340 27.30 8.59 -12.71
N ASP A 341 26.38 7.88 -13.35
CA ASP A 341 25.38 7.00 -12.73
C ASP A 341 26.02 6.16 -11.62
N THR A 342 26.18 6.72 -10.44
CA THR A 342 26.26 5.98 -9.18
C THR A 342 24.83 5.69 -8.73
N SER A 343 24.01 5.23 -9.69
CA SER A 343 22.73 4.65 -9.42
C SER A 343 22.96 3.41 -8.57
N GLY A 344 22.44 3.41 -7.37
CA GLY A 344 22.25 2.19 -6.61
C GLY A 344 21.64 1.14 -7.55
N GLN A 345 22.02 -0.11 -7.40
CA GLN A 345 21.68 -1.23 -8.31
C GLN A 345 20.26 -1.10 -8.82
N THR A 346 20.09 -1.01 -10.12
CA THR A 346 18.77 -0.92 -10.74
C THR A 346 17.97 -2.18 -10.39
N SER A 347 16.65 -2.08 -10.37
CA SER A 347 15.77 -3.25 -10.16
C SER A 347 16.12 -4.40 -11.12
N ALA A 348 16.61 -4.10 -12.34
CA ALA A 348 17.07 -5.10 -13.29
C ALA A 348 18.35 -5.82 -12.83
N GLU A 349 19.32 -5.11 -12.28
CA GLU A 349 20.55 -5.68 -11.76
C GLU A 349 20.31 -6.59 -10.56
N LYS A 350 19.42 -6.18 -9.65
CA LYS A 350 18.99 -7.02 -8.52
C LYS A 350 18.36 -8.33 -9.00
N VAL A 351 17.48 -8.25 -10.00
CA VAL A 351 16.86 -9.43 -10.61
C VAL A 351 17.94 -10.33 -11.21
N LEU A 352 18.89 -9.78 -11.96
CA LEU A 352 20.00 -10.56 -12.54
C LEU A 352 20.86 -11.21 -11.47
N GLN A 353 21.13 -10.51 -10.37
CA GLN A 353 21.92 -11.04 -9.26
C GLN A 353 21.21 -12.19 -8.55
N VAL A 354 19.90 -12.07 -8.30
CA VAL A 354 19.11 -13.19 -7.75
C VAL A 354 19.07 -14.35 -8.74
N GLN A 355 18.87 -14.08 -10.04
CA GLN A 355 18.85 -15.11 -11.08
C GLN A 355 20.20 -15.86 -11.17
N SER A 356 21.32 -15.16 -11.08
CA SER A 356 22.66 -15.78 -11.09
C SER A 356 22.97 -16.61 -9.84
N SER A 357 22.29 -16.31 -8.72
CA SER A 357 22.44 -17.05 -7.45
C SER A 357 21.59 -18.31 -7.37
N LEU A 358 20.68 -18.53 -8.32
CA LEU A 358 19.81 -19.72 -8.33
C LEU A 358 20.64 -21.00 -8.45
N ARG A 359 20.36 -21.96 -7.59
CA ARG A 359 21.00 -23.28 -7.59
C ARG A 359 19.99 -24.36 -7.92
N THR A 360 20.41 -25.38 -8.67
CA THR A 360 19.57 -26.53 -8.97
C THR A 360 19.47 -27.47 -7.77
N LYS A 361 18.26 -27.93 -7.46
CA LYS A 361 18.02 -28.97 -6.46
C LYS A 361 18.42 -30.34 -7.03
N ARG A 362 18.78 -31.30 -6.16
CA ARG A 362 18.98 -32.69 -6.54
C ARG A 362 17.65 -33.27 -7.04
N ILE A 363 17.68 -33.91 -8.20
CA ILE A 363 16.53 -34.54 -8.83
C ILE A 363 16.47 -36.00 -8.36
N VAL A 364 15.29 -36.44 -7.94
CA VAL A 364 15.02 -37.83 -7.55
C VAL A 364 13.82 -38.29 -8.36
N ARG A 365 14.05 -39.29 -9.25
CA ARG A 365 13.02 -39.82 -10.18
C ARG A 365 11.95 -40.62 -9.46
N GLU A 366 10.87 -40.94 -10.15
CA GLU A 366 9.73 -41.72 -9.61
C GLU A 366 10.08 -43.17 -9.23
N GLU A 367 11.14 -43.71 -9.82
CA GLU A 367 11.61 -45.08 -9.59
C GLU A 367 12.33 -45.28 -8.23
N ASP A 368 12.64 -44.15 -7.55
CA ASP A 368 13.24 -44.19 -6.22
C ASP A 368 12.14 -44.38 -5.13
N PRO A 369 12.49 -44.92 -3.95
CA PRO A 369 11.51 -45.32 -2.95
C PRO A 369 10.53 -44.24 -2.54
N ASP A 370 9.29 -44.64 -2.20
CA ASP A 370 8.13 -43.80 -1.93
C ASP A 370 8.25 -42.77 -0.82
N ASP A 371 9.34 -42.76 -0.09
CA ASP A 371 9.57 -41.97 1.13
C ASP A 371 10.35 -40.66 0.90
N VAL A 372 10.43 -40.18 -0.35
CA VAL A 372 11.17 -38.97 -0.67
C VAL A 372 10.28 -37.73 -0.56
N PRO A 373 10.61 -36.73 0.28
CA PRO A 373 9.81 -35.53 0.41
C PRO A 373 9.76 -34.76 -0.92
N ARG A 374 8.56 -34.58 -1.45
CA ARG A 374 8.29 -33.92 -2.72
C ARG A 374 7.98 -32.43 -2.52
N PRO A 375 8.16 -31.58 -3.57
CA PRO A 375 7.75 -30.19 -3.52
C PRO A 375 6.29 -30.03 -3.07
N GLY A 376 6.04 -29.18 -2.08
CA GLY A 376 4.72 -28.97 -1.47
C GLY A 376 4.40 -29.87 -0.26
N SER A 377 5.22 -30.91 0.03
CA SER A 377 5.11 -31.66 1.29
C SER A 377 5.52 -30.78 2.48
N GLU A 378 4.95 -31.07 3.66
CA GLU A 378 5.27 -30.35 4.90
C GLU A 378 5.15 -28.81 4.78
N HIS A 379 4.07 -28.38 4.13
CA HIS A 379 3.81 -26.96 3.93
C HIS A 379 3.41 -26.29 5.24
N THR A 380 4.20 -25.32 5.70
CA THR A 380 3.95 -24.57 6.94
C THR A 380 2.90 -23.50 6.72
N LEU A 381 1.87 -23.48 7.58
CA LEU A 381 0.82 -22.47 7.60
C LEU A 381 1.10 -21.44 8.69
N TYR A 382 1.11 -20.16 8.35
CA TYR A 382 1.27 -19.08 9.31
C TYR A 382 -0.09 -18.42 9.57
N ARG A 383 -0.45 -18.27 10.85
CA ARG A 383 -1.74 -17.71 11.29
C ARG A 383 -1.62 -16.28 11.82
N ALA A 384 -0.50 -15.99 12.45
CA ALA A 384 -0.19 -14.71 13.09
C ALA A 384 1.18 -14.19 12.66
N GLU A 385 1.44 -12.92 12.87
CA GLU A 385 2.68 -12.25 12.52
C GLU A 385 3.87 -12.76 13.34
N GLU A 386 3.62 -13.15 14.58
CA GLU A 386 4.62 -13.63 15.52
C GLU A 386 5.24 -14.97 15.08
N GLU A 387 4.51 -15.71 14.24
CA GLU A 387 5.01 -16.97 13.66
C GLU A 387 6.01 -16.74 12.52
N LEU A 388 6.09 -15.52 12.00
CA LEU A 388 6.99 -15.16 10.92
C LEU A 388 8.37 -14.81 11.48
N GLY A 389 9.41 -15.55 11.10
CA GLY A 389 10.80 -15.30 11.51
C GLY A 389 11.75 -15.15 10.32
N GLY A 390 12.82 -14.35 10.47
CA GLY A 390 13.89 -14.27 9.48
C GLY A 390 13.43 -13.82 8.08
N PRO A 391 13.90 -14.47 6.99
CA PRO A 391 13.64 -14.06 5.63
C PRO A 391 12.15 -14.00 5.25
N ILE A 392 11.32 -14.87 5.83
CA ILE A 392 9.90 -14.94 5.51
C ILE A 392 9.15 -13.69 6.00
N LYS A 393 9.52 -13.13 7.15
CA LYS A 393 8.93 -11.89 7.64
C LYS A 393 9.20 -10.74 6.67
N VAL A 394 10.47 -10.58 6.25
CA VAL A 394 10.86 -9.54 5.27
C VAL A 394 10.11 -9.72 3.95
N PHE A 395 9.91 -10.97 3.52
CA PHE A 395 9.15 -11.27 2.31
C PHE A 395 7.67 -10.87 2.43
N TYR A 396 7.01 -11.22 3.54
CA TYR A 396 5.62 -10.83 3.77
C TYR A 396 5.46 -9.33 3.94
N ASP A 397 6.39 -8.64 4.59
CA ASP A 397 6.41 -7.17 4.72
C ASP A 397 6.46 -6.51 3.34
N LYS A 398 7.37 -6.96 2.46
CA LYS A 398 7.47 -6.44 1.09
C LYS A 398 6.23 -6.74 0.25
N CYS A 399 5.64 -7.91 0.39
CA CYS A 399 4.39 -8.26 -0.28
C CYS A 399 3.22 -7.40 0.22
N ALA A 400 3.15 -7.14 1.52
CA ALA A 400 2.13 -6.27 2.12
C ALA A 400 2.28 -4.82 1.66
N GLU A 401 3.51 -4.29 1.63
CA GLU A 401 3.83 -2.97 1.10
C GLU A 401 3.38 -2.81 -0.36
N LEU A 402 3.74 -3.76 -1.24
CA LEU A 402 3.40 -3.72 -2.67
C LEU A 402 1.91 -3.90 -2.94
N ALA A 403 1.20 -4.61 -2.08
CA ALA A 403 -0.25 -4.78 -2.19
C ALA A 403 -1.02 -3.64 -1.52
N GLY A 404 -0.36 -2.76 -0.78
CA GLY A 404 -0.99 -1.70 -0.01
C GLY A 404 -1.90 -2.28 1.08
N PHE A 405 -1.36 -3.18 1.90
CA PHE A 405 -2.12 -3.85 2.94
C PHE A 405 -1.28 -4.02 4.21
N SER A 406 -1.94 -4.17 5.36
CA SER A 406 -1.23 -4.45 6.61
C SER A 406 -0.61 -5.85 6.61
N LEU A 407 0.54 -6.02 7.27
CA LEU A 407 1.19 -7.32 7.43
C LEU A 407 0.23 -8.35 8.04
N HIS A 408 -0.44 -7.98 9.14
CA HIS A 408 -1.46 -8.82 9.78
C HIS A 408 -2.55 -9.26 8.80
N GLY A 409 -3.08 -8.32 8.03
CA GLY A 409 -4.10 -8.59 7.02
C GLY A 409 -3.60 -9.54 5.93
N MET A 410 -2.34 -9.38 5.49
CA MET A 410 -1.71 -10.22 4.47
C MET A 410 -1.52 -11.66 4.97
N VAL A 411 -0.97 -11.86 6.18
CA VAL A 411 -0.80 -13.18 6.79
C VAL A 411 -2.14 -13.91 6.85
N ARG A 412 -3.17 -13.24 7.35
CA ARG A 412 -4.51 -13.80 7.44
C ARG A 412 -5.13 -14.13 6.08
N ALA A 413 -4.92 -13.27 5.07
CA ALA A 413 -5.41 -13.49 3.72
C ALA A 413 -4.75 -14.71 3.07
N VAL A 414 -3.42 -14.84 3.21
CA VAL A 414 -2.66 -16.01 2.73
C VAL A 414 -3.16 -17.28 3.41
N PHE A 415 -3.27 -17.30 4.73
CA PHE A 415 -3.76 -18.44 5.48
C PHE A 415 -5.14 -18.92 5.01
N LEU A 416 -6.07 -17.99 4.78
CA LEU A 416 -7.40 -18.32 4.29
C LEU A 416 -7.38 -18.95 2.88
N MET A 417 -6.50 -18.43 2.02
CA MET A 417 -6.37 -18.94 0.65
C MET A 417 -5.68 -20.30 0.61
N GLU A 418 -4.67 -20.53 1.45
CA GLU A 418 -4.01 -21.84 1.62
C GLU A 418 -4.99 -22.90 2.12
N ARG A 419 -5.81 -22.57 3.11
CA ARG A 419 -6.88 -23.48 3.57
C ARG A 419 -7.88 -23.84 2.47
N ARG A 420 -8.19 -22.88 1.59
CA ARG A 420 -9.06 -23.15 0.43
C ARG A 420 -8.39 -24.10 -0.55
N LEU A 421 -7.10 -23.91 -0.82
CA LEU A 421 -6.31 -24.78 -1.69
C LEU A 421 -6.24 -26.20 -1.15
N MET A 422 -5.99 -26.37 0.16
CA MET A 422 -5.95 -27.68 0.81
C MET A 422 -7.28 -28.45 0.77
N LYS A 423 -8.40 -27.73 0.87
CA LYS A 423 -9.73 -28.37 0.73
C LYS A 423 -9.92 -28.93 -0.67
N LEU A 424 -9.58 -28.16 -1.71
CA LEU A 424 -9.67 -28.64 -3.10
C LEU A 424 -8.78 -29.86 -3.34
N GLY A 425 -7.58 -29.91 -2.73
CA GLY A 425 -6.70 -31.08 -2.82
C GLY A 425 -7.31 -32.33 -2.19
N LYS A 426 -8.02 -32.20 -1.06
CA LYS A 426 -8.71 -33.31 -0.41
C LYS A 426 -9.92 -33.79 -1.21
N ASP A 427 -10.72 -32.85 -1.72
CA ASP A 427 -11.91 -33.18 -2.53
C ASP A 427 -11.49 -33.83 -3.86
N GLY A 428 -10.39 -33.40 -4.48
CA GLY A 428 -9.82 -34.02 -5.69
C GLY A 428 -9.29 -35.45 -5.46
N SER A 429 -8.70 -35.71 -4.31
CA SER A 429 -8.20 -37.05 -3.98
C SER A 429 -9.34 -38.04 -3.67
N SER A 430 -10.49 -37.57 -3.16
CA SER A 430 -11.65 -38.40 -2.91
C SER A 430 -12.45 -38.80 -4.17
N LEU A 431 -12.24 -38.05 -5.28
CA LEU A 431 -12.84 -38.36 -6.60
C LEU A 431 -11.97 -39.28 -7.46
N ALA A 432 -10.71 -39.49 -7.07
CA ALA A 432 -9.74 -40.31 -7.78
C ALA A 432 -9.53 -41.69 -7.13
N SER A 433 -10.14 -41.93 -5.97
CA SER A 433 -10.23 -43.23 -5.28
C SER A 433 -11.62 -43.84 -5.49
#